data_63d15d393f3910e72258722e657d4b6d
#
_entry.id   63d15d393f3910e72258722e657d4b6d
#
_cell.length_a   1.000
_cell.length_b   1.000
_cell.length_c   1.000
_cell.angle_alpha   90.00
_cell.angle_beta   90.00
_cell.angle_gamma   90.00
#
_symmetry.space_group_name_H-M   'P 1'
#
loop_
_entity.id
_entity.type
_entity.pdbx_description
1 polymer ?
#
loop_
_entity_poly.entity_id
_entity_poly.type
_entity_poly.pdbx_seq_one_letter_code
_entity_poly.pdbx_strand_id
1 'polypeptide(L)'
;MTKGEQTREKIVEVATQLFVTQGYHATTTRQITDQLKMTRGAIYVHFESKYDIFLAALQAYHPWRQIPSVVESAEGETLEEFVHDAADHLLIVWKKRPEMIRLHLIELIEFQGRHISKLFEEIFQEVTKCLKEVKSKRPEFATIPTATFSRAILGLFFAYLMTDPFTGGPLKTGFDENVYDYFTDAYLQGVLGRDNENNPKKGEGK
;
A
#
# COMPACT_ATOMS: atom_id res chain seq x y z
N MET A 1 -23.39 -12.08 0.97
CA MET A 1 -22.52 -12.63 2.04
C MET A 1 -23.27 -13.66 2.84
N THR A 2 -22.70 -14.84 2.98
CA THR A 2 -23.24 -15.91 3.83
C THR A 2 -22.94 -15.63 5.32
N LYS A 3 -23.66 -16.30 6.22
CA LYS A 3 -23.38 -16.19 7.66
C LYS A 3 -21.95 -16.62 8.02
N GLY A 4 -21.39 -17.58 7.28
CA GLY A 4 -20.01 -18.04 7.45
C GLY A 4 -19.00 -16.97 7.05
N GLU A 5 -19.20 -16.29 5.92
CA GLU A 5 -18.35 -15.18 5.48
C GLU A 5 -18.38 -14.01 6.46
N GLN A 6 -19.55 -13.63 6.96
CA GLN A 6 -19.68 -12.59 7.98
C GLN A 6 -18.94 -12.93 9.26
N THR A 7 -18.98 -14.20 9.69
CA THR A 7 -18.24 -14.65 10.86
C THR A 7 -16.73 -14.59 10.62
N ARG A 8 -16.28 -15.03 9.45
CA ARG A 8 -14.87 -14.98 9.05
C ARG A 8 -14.33 -13.54 9.04
N GLU A 9 -15.09 -12.59 8.52
CA GLU A 9 -14.72 -11.16 8.54
C GLU A 9 -14.61 -10.61 9.95
N LYS A 10 -15.56 -10.92 10.84
CA LYS A 10 -15.49 -10.50 12.24
C LYS A 10 -14.27 -11.07 12.98
N ILE A 11 -13.91 -12.33 12.69
CA ILE A 11 -12.68 -12.92 13.24
C ILE A 11 -11.46 -12.13 12.78
N VAL A 12 -11.37 -11.80 11.49
CA VAL A 12 -10.27 -11.01 10.92
C VAL A 12 -10.21 -9.61 11.54
N GLU A 13 -11.34 -8.94 11.69
CA GLU A 13 -11.41 -7.61 12.28
C GLU A 13 -10.90 -7.59 13.72
N VAL A 14 -11.44 -8.46 14.59
CA VAL A 14 -11.02 -8.56 15.99
C VAL A 14 -9.56 -8.97 16.11
N ALA A 15 -9.12 -9.93 15.30
CA ALA A 15 -7.74 -10.37 15.30
C ALA A 15 -6.79 -9.24 14.86
N THR A 16 -7.17 -8.45 13.85
CA THR A 16 -6.40 -7.30 13.40
C THR A 16 -6.17 -6.31 14.53
N GLN A 17 -7.23 -5.94 15.26
CA GLN A 17 -7.11 -5.03 16.40
C GLN A 17 -6.18 -5.58 17.48
N LEU A 18 -6.24 -6.86 17.78
CA LEU A 18 -5.33 -7.49 18.73
C LEU A 18 -3.89 -7.51 18.21
N PHE A 19 -3.68 -7.89 16.96
CA PHE A 19 -2.33 -7.91 16.35
C PHE A 19 -1.67 -6.52 16.37
N VAL A 20 -2.39 -5.48 15.97
CA VAL A 20 -1.83 -4.13 15.93
C VAL A 20 -1.64 -3.49 17.30
N THR A 21 -2.35 -3.98 18.33
CA THR A 21 -2.28 -3.43 19.68
C THR A 21 -1.18 -4.06 20.51
N GLN A 22 -1.04 -5.39 20.45
CA GLN A 22 -0.16 -6.16 21.34
C GLN A 22 0.86 -7.05 20.60
N GLY A 23 0.84 -7.04 19.25
CA GLY A 23 1.72 -7.86 18.41
C GLY A 23 1.17 -9.26 18.14
N TYR A 24 1.80 -9.94 17.17
CA TYR A 24 1.36 -11.29 16.76
C TYR A 24 1.56 -12.33 17.87
N HIS A 25 2.74 -12.36 18.49
CA HIS A 25 3.06 -13.41 19.49
C HIS A 25 2.20 -13.31 20.75
N ALA A 26 1.93 -12.10 21.23
CA ALA A 26 1.08 -11.89 22.40
C ALA A 26 -0.42 -12.15 22.14
N THR A 27 -0.84 -12.15 20.88
CA THR A 27 -2.22 -12.45 20.50
C THR A 27 -2.47 -13.95 20.47
N THR A 28 -3.57 -14.38 21.09
CA THR A 28 -4.01 -15.78 21.12
C THR A 28 -5.37 -15.95 20.47
N THR A 29 -5.63 -17.13 19.90
CA THR A 29 -6.97 -17.48 19.36
C THR A 29 -8.04 -17.44 20.44
N ARG A 30 -7.67 -17.68 21.69
CA ARG A 30 -8.59 -17.55 22.84
C ARG A 30 -9.07 -16.11 23.01
N GLN A 31 -8.18 -15.13 23.01
CA GLN A 31 -8.56 -13.73 23.12
C GLN A 31 -9.53 -13.30 21.99
N ILE A 32 -9.28 -13.80 20.78
CA ILE A 32 -10.17 -13.53 19.62
C ILE A 32 -11.56 -14.13 19.87
N THR A 33 -11.63 -15.41 20.29
CA THR A 33 -12.91 -16.07 20.55
C THR A 33 -13.66 -15.48 21.74
N ASP A 34 -12.95 -15.06 22.79
CA ASP A 34 -13.54 -14.44 23.97
C ASP A 34 -14.19 -13.08 23.61
N GLN A 35 -13.54 -12.25 22.79
CA GLN A 35 -14.13 -10.99 22.31
C GLN A 35 -15.36 -11.20 21.42
N LEU A 36 -15.35 -12.24 20.60
CA LEU A 36 -16.47 -12.58 19.70
C LEU A 36 -17.56 -13.38 20.39
N LYS A 37 -17.38 -13.75 21.68
CA LYS A 37 -18.28 -14.64 22.43
C LYS A 37 -18.51 -15.96 21.69
N MET A 38 -17.45 -16.51 21.09
CA MET A 38 -17.45 -17.76 20.34
C MET A 38 -16.78 -18.87 21.14
N THR A 39 -17.13 -20.12 20.85
CA THR A 39 -16.39 -21.26 21.37
C THR A 39 -15.02 -21.39 20.68
N ARG A 40 -14.02 -21.94 21.38
CA ARG A 40 -12.68 -22.15 20.79
C ARG A 40 -12.71 -22.99 19.52
N GLY A 41 -13.59 -23.98 19.45
CA GLY A 41 -13.73 -24.84 18.28
C GLY A 41 -14.29 -24.09 17.06
N ALA A 42 -15.12 -23.08 17.29
CA ALA A 42 -15.77 -22.34 16.20
C ALA A 42 -14.78 -21.55 15.33
N ILE A 43 -13.65 -21.09 15.87
CA ILE A 43 -12.64 -20.37 15.09
C ILE A 43 -11.97 -21.29 14.06
N TYR A 44 -11.76 -22.56 14.41
CA TYR A 44 -11.12 -23.54 13.54
C TYR A 44 -12.01 -24.07 12.40
N VAL A 45 -13.30 -23.73 12.40
CA VAL A 45 -14.18 -23.89 11.23
C VAL A 45 -13.82 -22.91 10.11
N HIS A 46 -13.22 -21.76 10.46
CA HIS A 46 -12.92 -20.67 9.54
C HIS A 46 -11.43 -20.54 9.21
N PHE A 47 -10.54 -20.94 10.14
CA PHE A 47 -9.09 -20.80 10.01
C PHE A 47 -8.38 -21.97 10.68
N GLU A 48 -7.39 -22.53 10.01
CA GLU A 48 -6.64 -23.69 10.54
C GLU A 48 -5.69 -23.28 11.67
N SER A 49 -5.20 -22.04 11.66
CA SER A 49 -4.22 -21.53 12.62
C SER A 49 -4.38 -20.03 12.88
N LYS A 50 -3.75 -19.54 13.95
CA LYS A 50 -3.59 -18.10 14.20
C LYS A 50 -2.86 -17.41 13.04
N TYR A 51 -1.97 -18.13 12.41
CA TYR A 51 -1.23 -17.68 11.28
C TYR A 51 -2.13 -17.39 10.06
N ASP A 52 -3.07 -18.28 9.74
CA ASP A 52 -4.02 -18.04 8.63
C ASP A 52 -4.95 -16.85 8.91
N ILE A 53 -5.26 -16.59 10.18
CA ILE A 53 -5.99 -15.37 10.57
C ILE A 53 -5.13 -14.14 10.31
N PHE A 54 -3.84 -14.19 10.62
CA PHE A 54 -2.91 -13.08 10.36
C PHE A 54 -2.75 -12.81 8.87
N LEU A 55 -2.60 -13.85 8.05
CA LEU A 55 -2.55 -13.70 6.59
C LEU A 55 -3.84 -13.09 6.03
N ALA A 56 -5.00 -13.53 6.55
CA ALA A 56 -6.28 -12.97 6.14
C ALA A 56 -6.41 -11.50 6.58
N ALA A 57 -5.90 -11.12 7.75
CA ALA A 57 -5.82 -9.74 8.19
C ALA A 57 -4.92 -8.90 7.27
N LEU A 58 -3.72 -9.40 6.97
CA LEU A 58 -2.79 -8.73 6.06
C LEU A 58 -3.43 -8.48 4.68
N GLN A 59 -4.11 -9.48 4.12
CA GLN A 59 -4.81 -9.37 2.84
C GLN A 59 -6.01 -8.40 2.88
N ALA A 60 -6.81 -8.45 3.95
CA ALA A 60 -8.02 -7.63 4.07
C ALA A 60 -7.71 -6.14 4.24
N TYR A 61 -6.62 -5.81 4.93
CA TYR A 61 -6.22 -4.43 5.20
C TYR A 61 -5.21 -3.88 4.20
N HIS A 62 -4.74 -4.71 3.25
CA HIS A 62 -3.81 -4.26 2.24
C HIS A 62 -4.50 -3.38 1.18
N PRO A 63 -4.03 -2.16 0.92
CA PRO A 63 -4.71 -1.21 0.03
C PRO A 63 -4.53 -1.53 -1.46
N TRP A 64 -3.65 -2.45 -1.81
CA TRP A 64 -3.26 -2.74 -3.18
C TRP A 64 -4.42 -3.08 -4.11
N ARG A 65 -5.46 -3.73 -3.61
CA ARG A 65 -6.67 -4.03 -4.40
C ARG A 65 -7.40 -2.78 -4.88
N GLN A 66 -7.11 -1.63 -4.27
CA GLN A 66 -7.73 -0.35 -4.63
C GLN A 66 -6.86 0.46 -5.60
N ILE A 67 -5.57 0.09 -5.78
CA ILE A 67 -4.69 0.81 -6.70
C ILE A 67 -5.23 0.86 -8.13
N PRO A 68 -5.72 -0.25 -8.74
CA PRO A 68 -6.28 -0.16 -10.07
C PRO A 68 -7.41 0.87 -10.18
N SER A 69 -8.38 0.84 -9.26
CA SER A 69 -9.50 1.79 -9.27
C SER A 69 -9.06 3.23 -9.01
N VAL A 70 -8.06 3.43 -8.15
CA VAL A 70 -7.47 4.76 -7.91
C VAL A 70 -6.81 5.29 -9.17
N VAL A 71 -5.99 4.48 -9.83
CA VAL A 71 -5.30 4.88 -11.07
C VAL A 71 -6.29 5.11 -12.21
N GLU A 72 -7.37 4.31 -12.30
CA GLU A 72 -8.43 4.50 -13.29
C GLU A 72 -9.24 5.76 -13.06
N SER A 73 -9.43 6.18 -11.82
CA SER A 73 -10.18 7.39 -11.45
C SER A 73 -9.31 8.66 -11.41
N ALA A 74 -8.00 8.53 -11.51
CA ALA A 74 -7.10 9.67 -11.47
C ALA A 74 -7.24 10.55 -12.71
N GLU A 75 -7.31 11.84 -12.50
CA GLU A 75 -7.47 12.87 -13.52
C GLU A 75 -6.20 13.74 -13.63
N GLY A 76 -6.09 14.54 -14.69
CA GLY A 76 -4.98 15.47 -14.94
C GLY A 76 -4.67 15.57 -16.42
N GLU A 77 -4.34 16.74 -16.89
CA GLU A 77 -3.93 16.99 -18.30
C GLU A 77 -2.46 16.65 -18.50
N THR A 78 -1.63 16.88 -17.47
CA THR A 78 -0.21 16.57 -17.45
C THR A 78 0.07 15.30 -16.66
N LEU A 79 1.28 14.75 -16.84
CA LEU A 79 1.78 13.63 -16.02
C LEU A 79 1.81 13.99 -14.54
N GLU A 80 2.28 15.19 -14.23
CA GLU A 80 2.42 15.71 -12.89
C GLU A 80 1.07 15.78 -12.18
N GLU A 81 0.08 16.42 -12.79
CA GLU A 81 -1.29 16.50 -12.27
C GLU A 81 -1.92 15.11 -12.06
N PHE A 82 -1.75 14.20 -13.02
CA PHE A 82 -2.25 12.84 -12.91
C PHE A 82 -1.62 12.09 -11.74
N VAL A 83 -0.30 12.23 -11.52
CA VAL A 83 0.38 11.53 -10.41
C VAL A 83 -0.02 12.14 -9.08
N HIS A 84 -0.19 13.46 -8.98
CA HIS A 84 -0.69 14.12 -7.78
C HIS A 84 -2.09 13.64 -7.42
N ASP A 85 -3.01 13.65 -8.37
CA ASP A 85 -4.38 13.21 -8.14
C ASP A 85 -4.46 11.72 -7.74
N ALA A 86 -3.71 10.85 -8.42
CA ALA A 86 -3.59 9.44 -8.03
C ALA A 86 -2.99 9.26 -6.62
N ALA A 87 -2.00 10.08 -6.29
CA ALA A 87 -1.34 10.06 -5.00
C ALA A 87 -2.30 10.48 -3.87
N ASP A 88 -3.08 11.54 -4.09
CA ASP A 88 -4.10 12.00 -3.14
C ASP A 88 -5.20 10.96 -2.90
N HIS A 89 -5.69 10.33 -3.96
CA HIS A 89 -6.65 9.25 -3.85
C HIS A 89 -6.09 8.07 -3.06
N LEU A 90 -4.85 7.67 -3.30
CA LEU A 90 -4.18 6.62 -2.53
C LEU A 90 -4.02 7.01 -1.06
N LEU A 91 -3.64 8.25 -0.77
CA LEU A 91 -3.49 8.75 0.59
C LEU A 91 -4.81 8.68 1.36
N ILE A 92 -5.93 9.05 0.71
CA ILE A 92 -7.28 8.94 1.30
C ILE A 92 -7.62 7.49 1.65
N VAL A 93 -7.31 6.55 0.75
CA VAL A 93 -7.52 5.11 0.98
C VAL A 93 -6.71 4.63 2.19
N TRP A 94 -5.48 5.09 2.32
CA TRP A 94 -4.57 4.64 3.36
C TRP A 94 -4.86 5.26 4.72
N LYS A 95 -5.24 6.52 4.78
CA LYS A 95 -5.69 7.17 6.02
C LYS A 95 -6.89 6.47 6.65
N LYS A 96 -7.70 5.78 5.85
CA LYS A 96 -8.83 4.98 6.33
C LYS A 96 -8.43 3.63 6.95
N ARG A 97 -7.16 3.22 6.83
CA ARG A 97 -6.67 1.90 7.27
C ARG A 97 -5.30 1.97 7.98
N PRO A 98 -5.22 2.68 9.12
CA PRO A 98 -3.96 2.87 9.84
C PRO A 98 -3.35 1.55 10.34
N GLU A 99 -4.16 0.50 10.47
CA GLU A 99 -3.72 -0.84 10.89
C GLU A 99 -2.74 -1.47 9.92
N MET A 100 -2.83 -1.11 8.65
CA MET A 100 -2.03 -1.70 7.59
C MET A 100 -0.53 -1.60 7.85
N ILE A 101 -0.02 -0.43 8.20
CA ILE A 101 1.41 -0.21 8.46
C ILE A 101 1.89 -1.13 9.59
N ARG A 102 1.11 -1.21 10.68
CA ARG A 102 1.46 -2.06 11.82
C ARG A 102 1.48 -3.53 11.45
N LEU A 103 0.50 -4.00 10.65
CA LEU A 103 0.48 -5.37 10.14
C LEU A 103 1.71 -5.66 9.26
N HIS A 104 2.12 -4.71 8.40
CA HIS A 104 3.33 -4.87 7.57
C HIS A 104 4.60 -4.89 8.41
N LEU A 105 4.70 -4.06 9.45
CA LEU A 105 5.84 -4.09 10.36
C LEU A 105 5.93 -5.42 11.11
N ILE A 106 4.79 -5.97 11.58
CA ILE A 106 4.73 -7.29 12.18
C ILE A 106 5.23 -8.35 11.18
N GLU A 107 4.74 -8.30 9.94
CA GLU A 107 5.16 -9.23 8.90
C GLU A 107 6.67 -9.15 8.62
N LEU A 108 7.23 -7.95 8.51
CA LEU A 108 8.66 -7.76 8.29
C LEU A 108 9.51 -8.25 9.45
N ILE A 109 9.10 -7.96 10.69
CA ILE A 109 9.88 -8.27 11.88
C ILE A 109 9.74 -9.74 12.28
N GLU A 110 8.50 -10.25 12.35
CA GLU A 110 8.24 -11.58 12.89
C GLU A 110 8.31 -12.70 11.83
N PHE A 111 8.01 -12.36 10.57
CA PHE A 111 7.99 -13.33 9.46
C PHE A 111 9.02 -13.06 8.37
N GLN A 112 9.85 -12.02 8.54
CA GLN A 112 10.92 -11.66 7.58
C GLN A 112 10.41 -11.36 6.17
N GLY A 113 9.19 -10.87 6.06
CA GLY A 113 8.58 -10.48 4.78
C GLY A 113 8.16 -11.64 3.88
N ARG A 114 8.13 -12.88 4.37
CA ARG A 114 7.86 -14.09 3.54
C ARG A 114 6.52 -14.02 2.81
N HIS A 115 5.52 -13.40 3.42
CA HIS A 115 4.17 -13.38 2.89
C HIS A 115 3.90 -12.14 2.05
N ILE A 116 4.59 -11.04 2.36
CA ILE A 116 4.56 -9.84 1.53
C ILE A 116 5.05 -10.15 0.12
N SER A 117 6.10 -10.96 -0.03
CA SER A 117 6.64 -11.32 -1.34
C SER A 117 5.58 -11.99 -2.23
N LYS A 118 4.85 -12.97 -1.69
CA LYS A 118 3.80 -13.66 -2.44
C LYS A 118 2.61 -12.75 -2.74
N LEU A 119 2.17 -11.99 -1.74
CA LEU A 119 1.11 -11.00 -1.91
C LEU A 119 1.52 -9.94 -2.94
N PHE A 120 2.79 -9.53 -2.92
CA PHE A 120 3.34 -8.56 -3.87
C PHE A 120 3.37 -9.11 -5.30
N GLU A 121 3.67 -10.40 -5.51
CA GLU A 121 3.65 -11.01 -6.84
C GLU A 121 2.25 -10.98 -7.46
N GLU A 122 1.22 -11.35 -6.69
CA GLU A 122 -0.18 -11.35 -7.14
C GLU A 122 -0.62 -9.92 -7.53
N ILE A 123 -0.31 -8.96 -6.70
CA ILE A 123 -0.69 -7.55 -6.87
C ILE A 123 0.13 -6.87 -7.95
N PHE A 124 1.43 -7.18 -8.02
CA PHE A 124 2.33 -6.58 -8.99
C PHE A 124 1.88 -6.84 -10.44
N GLN A 125 1.27 -8.00 -10.70
CA GLN A 125 0.71 -8.29 -12.02
C GLN A 125 -0.47 -7.37 -12.35
N GLU A 126 -1.38 -7.15 -11.42
CA GLU A 126 -2.53 -6.24 -11.60
C GLU A 126 -2.07 -4.79 -11.75
N VAL A 127 -1.18 -4.32 -10.87
CA VAL A 127 -0.60 -2.97 -10.95
C VAL A 127 0.16 -2.78 -12.26
N THR A 128 0.93 -3.77 -12.68
CA THR A 128 1.67 -3.71 -13.96
C THR A 128 0.73 -3.63 -15.15
N LYS A 129 -0.38 -4.38 -15.13
CA LYS A 129 -1.42 -4.30 -16.18
C LYS A 129 -2.03 -2.90 -16.22
N CYS A 130 -2.45 -2.38 -15.08
CA CYS A 130 -3.01 -1.04 -14.95
C CYS A 130 -2.03 0.04 -15.47
N LEU A 131 -0.77 -0.02 -15.06
CA LEU A 131 0.26 0.92 -15.53
C LEU A 131 0.56 0.81 -17.03
N LYS A 132 0.44 -0.38 -17.63
CA LYS A 132 0.55 -0.55 -19.09
C LYS A 132 -0.61 0.15 -19.80
N GLU A 133 -1.82 0.06 -19.28
CA GLU A 133 -2.99 0.75 -19.82
C GLU A 133 -2.84 2.28 -19.72
N VAL A 134 -2.38 2.78 -18.57
CA VAL A 134 -2.04 4.21 -18.40
C VAL A 134 -0.99 4.66 -19.43
N LYS A 135 0.09 3.90 -19.57
CA LYS A 135 1.16 4.21 -20.55
C LYS A 135 0.66 4.20 -22.00
N SER A 136 -0.29 3.35 -22.34
CA SER A 136 -0.88 3.32 -23.68
C SER A 136 -1.71 4.56 -24.01
N LYS A 137 -2.30 5.17 -22.98
CA LYS A 137 -3.09 6.40 -23.10
C LYS A 137 -2.26 7.68 -22.96
N ARG A 138 -1.07 7.57 -22.35
CA ARG A 138 -0.18 8.69 -22.00
C ARG A 138 1.25 8.40 -22.44
N PRO A 139 1.63 8.86 -23.66
CA PRO A 139 2.96 8.59 -24.24
C PRO A 139 4.14 9.08 -23.40
N GLU A 140 3.95 10.12 -22.59
CA GLU A 140 4.95 10.69 -21.69
C GLU A 140 5.45 9.68 -20.64
N PHE A 141 4.64 8.69 -20.31
CA PHE A 141 5.05 7.59 -19.41
C PHE A 141 5.83 6.48 -20.13
N ALA A 142 5.84 6.47 -21.45
CA ALA A 142 6.41 5.33 -22.21
C ALA A 142 7.90 5.13 -21.95
N THR A 143 8.63 6.21 -21.67
CA THR A 143 10.08 6.21 -21.45
C THR A 143 10.48 5.61 -20.11
N ILE A 144 9.61 5.67 -19.08
CA ILE A 144 9.92 5.19 -17.73
C ILE A 144 9.67 3.68 -17.64
N PRO A 145 10.68 2.84 -17.28
CA PRO A 145 10.44 1.42 -17.08
C PRO A 145 9.37 1.19 -16.02
N THR A 146 8.38 0.34 -16.31
CA THR A 146 7.22 0.10 -15.42
C THR A 146 7.65 -0.33 -14.02
N ALA A 147 8.66 -1.19 -13.90
CA ALA A 147 9.19 -1.63 -12.62
C ALA A 147 9.82 -0.48 -11.81
N THR A 148 10.54 0.44 -12.47
CA THR A 148 11.12 1.63 -11.84
C THR A 148 10.04 2.57 -11.35
N PHE A 149 9.03 2.84 -12.17
CA PHE A 149 7.90 3.68 -11.82
C PHE A 149 7.11 3.10 -10.63
N SER A 150 6.76 1.81 -10.70
CA SER A 150 6.07 1.12 -9.59
C SER A 150 6.88 1.21 -8.29
N ARG A 151 8.19 1.01 -8.36
CA ARG A 151 9.06 1.06 -7.18
C ARG A 151 9.20 2.47 -6.62
N ALA A 152 9.25 3.49 -7.47
CA ALA A 152 9.29 4.90 -7.06
C ALA A 152 8.01 5.28 -6.32
N ILE A 153 6.83 4.97 -6.86
CA ILE A 153 5.54 5.22 -6.21
C ILE A 153 5.45 4.51 -4.87
N LEU A 154 5.82 3.22 -4.81
CA LEU A 154 5.86 2.47 -3.55
C LEU A 154 6.80 3.10 -2.54
N GLY A 155 8.00 3.54 -2.99
CA GLY A 155 8.97 4.20 -2.14
C GLY A 155 8.46 5.51 -1.55
N LEU A 156 7.80 6.34 -2.36
CA LEU A 156 7.14 7.56 -1.93
C LEU A 156 6.14 7.30 -0.80
N PHE A 157 5.21 6.39 -1.04
CA PHE A 157 4.19 6.05 -0.05
C PHE A 157 4.80 5.48 1.23
N PHE A 158 5.75 4.57 1.10
CA PHE A 158 6.39 3.95 2.26
C PHE A 158 7.15 4.99 3.08
N ALA A 159 7.88 5.90 2.43
CA ALA A 159 8.62 6.97 3.10
C ALA A 159 7.65 7.89 3.86
N TYR A 160 6.60 8.35 3.23
CA TYR A 160 5.60 9.23 3.86
C TYR A 160 4.93 8.53 5.06
N LEU A 161 4.41 7.32 4.87
CA LEU A 161 3.67 6.61 5.91
C LEU A 161 4.54 6.16 7.09
N MET A 162 5.80 5.87 6.85
CA MET A 162 6.73 5.49 7.91
C MET A 162 7.19 6.70 8.73
N THR A 163 7.25 7.87 8.12
CA THR A 163 7.69 9.09 8.82
C THR A 163 6.56 9.79 9.58
N ASP A 164 5.33 9.72 9.11
CA ASP A 164 4.18 10.38 9.74
C ASP A 164 3.98 10.01 11.23
N PRO A 165 4.01 8.73 11.66
CA PRO A 165 3.92 8.38 13.07
C PRO A 165 5.09 8.86 13.93
N PHE A 166 6.30 8.96 13.36
CA PHE A 166 7.49 9.40 14.10
C PHE A 166 7.49 10.90 14.34
N THR A 167 6.78 11.66 13.52
CA THR A 167 6.70 13.12 13.62
C THR A 167 5.51 13.61 14.43
N GLY A 168 4.69 12.68 14.97
CA GLY A 168 3.50 13.01 15.77
C GLY A 168 2.32 13.57 14.97
N GLY A 169 2.24 13.19 13.72
CA GLY A 169 1.28 13.69 12.74
C GLY A 169 1.95 14.58 11.71
N PRO A 170 1.20 15.22 10.79
CA PRO A 170 1.78 16.03 9.74
C PRO A 170 2.81 16.97 10.34
N LEU A 171 4.03 16.85 9.86
CA LEU A 171 5.21 17.56 10.38
C LEU A 171 4.81 19.01 10.68
N LYS A 172 4.81 19.40 11.95
CA LYS A 172 4.66 20.79 12.37
C LYS A 172 5.94 21.57 12.00
N THR A 173 6.31 21.48 10.73
CA THR A 173 7.57 22.07 10.23
C THR A 173 7.43 23.56 9.89
N GLY A 174 6.26 24.16 10.15
CA GLY A 174 6.02 25.57 9.79
C GLY A 174 5.86 25.81 8.27
N PHE A 175 5.87 24.75 7.48
CA PHE A 175 5.50 24.83 6.08
C PHE A 175 3.99 24.63 6.00
N ASP A 176 3.28 25.65 5.50
CA ASP A 176 1.82 25.60 5.22
C ASP A 176 1.52 24.71 4.00
N GLU A 177 2.55 24.18 3.34
CA GLU A 177 2.41 23.33 2.19
C GLU A 177 2.14 21.89 2.63
N ASN A 178 1.32 21.20 1.87
CA ASN A 178 1.05 19.78 2.05
C ASN A 178 2.36 19.01 1.90
N VAL A 179 2.90 18.49 2.99
CA VAL A 179 4.18 17.74 3.01
C VAL A 179 4.16 16.59 2.00
N TYR A 180 2.98 16.03 1.77
CA TYR A 180 2.78 14.96 0.81
C TYR A 180 3.00 15.43 -0.64
N ASP A 181 2.53 16.62 -1.01
CA ASP A 181 2.77 17.21 -2.33
C ASP A 181 4.27 17.42 -2.55
N TYR A 182 4.96 17.95 -1.54
CA TYR A 182 6.41 18.11 -1.60
C TYR A 182 7.14 16.77 -1.84
N PHE A 183 6.73 15.70 -1.16
CA PHE A 183 7.29 14.37 -1.40
C PHE A 183 6.98 13.87 -2.81
N THR A 184 5.77 14.12 -3.31
CA THR A 184 5.35 13.74 -4.67
C THR A 184 6.17 14.48 -5.70
N ASP A 185 6.37 15.79 -5.55
CA ASP A 185 7.21 16.62 -6.44
C ASP A 185 8.66 16.15 -6.44
N ALA A 186 9.25 15.92 -5.27
CA ALA A 186 10.62 15.44 -5.17
C ALA A 186 10.83 14.10 -5.89
N TYR A 187 9.85 13.19 -5.79
CA TYR A 187 9.90 11.91 -6.49
C TYR A 187 9.69 12.05 -7.98
N LEU A 188 8.75 12.89 -8.43
CA LEU A 188 8.52 13.16 -9.84
C LEU A 188 9.75 13.76 -10.49
N GLN A 189 10.36 14.78 -9.89
CA GLN A 189 11.59 15.39 -10.38
C GLN A 189 12.74 14.37 -10.43
N GLY A 190 12.87 13.50 -9.42
CA GLY A 190 13.89 12.45 -9.41
C GLY A 190 13.66 11.37 -10.46
N VAL A 191 12.41 11.04 -10.79
CA VAL A 191 12.06 10.03 -11.80
C VAL A 191 12.10 10.60 -13.20
N LEU A 192 11.57 11.80 -13.41
CA LEU A 192 11.48 12.46 -14.73
C LEU A 192 12.78 13.17 -15.11
N GLY A 193 13.53 13.71 -14.14
CA GLY A 193 14.77 14.46 -14.39
C GLY A 193 15.90 13.60 -14.97
N ARG A 194 15.91 12.30 -14.71
CA ARG A 194 16.93 11.38 -15.24
C ARG A 194 16.85 11.15 -16.76
N ASP A 195 15.69 11.34 -17.36
CA ASP A 195 15.54 11.17 -18.82
C ASP A 195 16.12 12.32 -19.63
N ASN A 196 16.25 13.52 -19.04
CA ASN A 196 16.88 14.67 -19.71
C ASN A 196 18.41 14.61 -19.76
N GLU A 197 19.05 13.90 -18.82
CA GLU A 197 20.52 13.76 -18.81
C GLU A 197 21.03 12.61 -19.70
N ASN A 198 20.20 11.60 -19.98
CA ASN A 198 20.57 10.44 -20.78
C ASN A 198 20.23 10.54 -22.27
N ASN A 199 19.78 11.69 -22.76
CA ASN A 199 19.63 11.96 -24.19
C ASN A 199 20.81 12.82 -24.68
N PRO A 200 21.95 12.24 -25.06
CA PRO A 200 23.02 13.01 -25.67
C PRO A 200 22.46 13.59 -26.96
N LYS A 201 22.34 14.93 -26.99
CA LYS A 201 22.04 15.68 -28.21
C LYS A 201 22.82 15.04 -29.34
N LYS A 202 22.11 14.47 -30.33
CA LYS A 202 22.72 14.13 -31.61
C LYS A 202 23.41 15.38 -32.11
N GLY A 203 24.74 15.35 -32.02
CA GLY A 203 25.58 16.45 -32.46
C GLY A 203 25.24 16.81 -33.89
N GLU A 204 25.03 18.07 -34.09
CA GLU A 204 25.09 18.71 -35.39
C GLU A 204 26.46 18.35 -35.99
N GLY A 205 26.44 17.41 -36.92
CA GLY A 205 27.58 17.15 -37.80
C GLY A 205 27.60 18.22 -38.87
N LYS A 206 28.63 19.02 -38.87
CA LYS A 206 29.10 19.72 -40.04
C LYS A 206 29.62 18.77 -41.09
#